data_c617f02a79f29ff8cffa72fe1878403f
#
_entry.id   c617f02a79f29ff8cffa72fe1878403f
#
_cell.length_a   1.000
_cell.length_b   1.000
_cell.length_c   1.000
_cell.angle_alpha   90.00
_cell.angle_beta   90.00
_cell.angle_gamma   90.00
#
_symmetry.space_group_name_H-M   'P 1'
#
loop_
_entity.id
_entity.type
_entity.pdbx_description
1 polymer ?
#
loop_
_entity_poly.entity_id
_entity_poly.type
_entity_poly.pdbx_seq_one_letter_code
_entity_poly.pdbx_strand_id
1 'polypeptide(L)'
;MPELQFKGKEFVYNHHLTVPFRPLEIQPDKGIGDARLDGNLIVHGDNLHALKALLPMYAGKVDCIFIDPPYNTGNEGWAYNDNVNSPMIREWLDANPIGLEDGLRHDKWACMMWPRLKLLHELLAETGSF
;
A
#
# COMPACT_ATOMS: atom_id res chain seq x y z
N MET A 1 -20.77 6.93 12.16
CA MET A 1 -19.33 6.63 12.37
C MET A 1 -18.50 7.81 11.88
N PRO A 2 -17.43 8.18 12.59
CA PRO A 2 -16.52 9.17 12.05
C PRO A 2 -15.89 8.65 10.75
N GLU A 3 -15.78 9.51 9.75
CA GLU A 3 -15.22 9.19 8.46
C GLU A 3 -14.01 10.08 8.17
N LEU A 4 -12.89 9.45 7.77
CA LEU A 4 -11.70 10.18 7.36
C LEU A 4 -11.95 10.85 6.00
N GLN A 5 -11.86 12.19 5.96
CA GLN A 5 -11.98 12.98 4.76
C GLN A 5 -10.64 13.59 4.39
N PHE A 6 -10.26 13.48 3.12
CA PHE A 6 -9.07 14.08 2.54
C PHE A 6 -9.28 14.34 1.05
N LYS A 7 -8.55 15.30 0.51
CA LYS A 7 -8.65 15.65 -0.91
C LYS A 7 -8.11 14.51 -1.77
N GLY A 8 -8.87 14.08 -2.77
CA GLY A 8 -8.52 12.98 -3.64
C GLY A 8 -9.05 11.61 -3.22
N LYS A 9 -9.74 11.52 -2.09
CA LYS A 9 -10.32 10.26 -1.61
C LYS A 9 -11.21 9.59 -2.65
N GLU A 10 -12.02 10.34 -3.37
CA GLU A 10 -12.91 9.85 -4.42
C GLU A 10 -12.17 9.11 -5.54
N PHE A 11 -10.92 9.48 -5.83
CA PHE A 11 -10.10 8.85 -6.87
C PHE A 11 -9.42 7.56 -6.41
N VAL A 12 -9.14 7.45 -5.10
CA VAL A 12 -8.44 6.29 -4.54
C VAL A 12 -9.36 5.34 -3.78
N TYR A 13 -10.63 5.69 -3.60
CA TYR A 13 -11.57 4.95 -2.77
C TYR A 13 -11.63 3.46 -3.12
N ASN A 14 -11.69 3.13 -4.41
CA ASN A 14 -11.72 1.78 -4.93
C ASN A 14 -10.41 1.36 -5.62
N HIS A 15 -9.34 2.13 -5.50
CA HIS A 15 -8.10 1.85 -6.23
C HIS A 15 -7.53 0.47 -5.91
N HIS A 16 -7.63 0.00 -4.67
CA HIS A 16 -7.20 -1.33 -4.26
C HIS A 16 -7.86 -2.47 -5.06
N LEU A 17 -9.08 -2.25 -5.58
CA LEU A 17 -9.78 -3.22 -6.44
C LEU A 17 -9.19 -3.27 -7.85
N THR A 18 -8.62 -2.17 -8.33
CA THR A 18 -8.06 -2.06 -9.69
C THR A 18 -6.60 -2.48 -9.78
N VAL A 19 -5.92 -2.68 -8.64
CA VAL A 19 -4.56 -3.18 -8.62
C VAL A 19 -4.53 -4.58 -9.24
N PRO A 20 -3.75 -4.81 -10.31
CA PRO A 20 -3.73 -6.10 -10.99
C PRO A 20 -3.10 -7.17 -10.09
N PHE A 21 -3.67 -8.36 -10.13
CA PHE A 21 -3.05 -9.52 -9.50
C PHE A 21 -1.80 -9.92 -10.30
N ARG A 22 -0.69 -10.09 -9.59
CA ARG A 22 0.57 -10.61 -10.14
C ARG A 22 1.04 -11.75 -9.26
N PRO A 23 1.31 -12.95 -9.81
CA PRO A 23 1.79 -14.07 -9.01
C PRO A 23 3.17 -13.77 -8.41
N LEU A 24 3.43 -14.35 -7.26
CA LEU A 24 4.77 -14.31 -6.66
C LEU A 24 5.72 -15.21 -7.44
N GLU A 25 6.92 -14.70 -7.73
CA GLU A 25 7.99 -15.46 -8.37
C GLU A 25 9.01 -15.89 -7.32
N ILE A 26 9.28 -17.19 -7.26
CA ILE A 26 10.28 -17.74 -6.35
C ILE A 26 11.67 -17.33 -6.80
N GLN A 27 12.49 -16.86 -5.85
CA GLN A 27 13.92 -16.56 -6.05
C GLN A 27 14.76 -17.61 -5.31
N PRO A 28 15.10 -18.75 -5.94
CA PRO A 28 15.70 -19.89 -5.25
C PRO A 28 17.03 -19.55 -4.57
N ASP A 29 17.80 -18.67 -5.20
CA ASP A 29 19.13 -18.28 -4.70
C ASP A 29 19.11 -17.35 -3.48
N LYS A 30 17.92 -16.89 -3.08
CA LYS A 30 17.74 -15.91 -1.99
C LYS A 30 17.01 -16.51 -0.77
N GLY A 31 16.55 -17.75 -0.88
CA GLY A 31 15.85 -18.45 0.19
C GLY A 31 16.76 -19.35 1.02
N ILE A 32 16.24 -19.80 2.15
CA ILE A 32 16.85 -20.84 2.99
C ILE A 32 15.92 -22.05 2.99
N GLY A 33 16.41 -23.19 2.50
CA GLY A 33 15.61 -24.40 2.33
C GLY A 33 14.63 -24.31 1.16
N ASP A 34 13.63 -25.18 1.14
CA ASP A 34 12.62 -25.23 0.07
C ASP A 34 11.68 -24.03 0.15
N ALA A 35 11.40 -23.45 -1.01
CA ALA A 35 10.43 -22.37 -1.10
C ALA A 35 9.02 -22.84 -0.75
N ARG A 36 8.43 -22.26 0.27
CA ARG A 36 7.10 -22.63 0.79
C ARG A 36 6.25 -21.38 1.05
N LEU A 37 4.97 -21.44 0.72
CA LEU A 37 4.03 -20.35 0.97
C LEU A 37 3.42 -20.42 2.38
N ASP A 38 3.60 -21.51 3.09
CA ASP A 38 3.12 -21.74 4.46
C ASP A 38 4.19 -21.48 5.54
N GLY A 39 5.33 -20.95 5.15
CA GLY A 39 6.44 -20.61 6.05
C GLY A 39 6.70 -19.11 6.09
N ASN A 40 7.91 -18.74 6.52
CA ASN A 40 8.35 -17.35 6.51
C ASN A 40 8.59 -16.88 5.08
N LEU A 41 8.04 -15.72 4.72
CA LEU A 41 8.16 -15.13 3.40
C LEU A 41 8.81 -13.75 3.46
N ILE A 42 9.69 -13.47 2.50
CA ILE A 42 10.13 -12.12 2.16
C ILE A 42 9.63 -11.85 0.75
N VAL A 43 8.72 -10.89 0.63
CA VAL A 43 8.17 -10.47 -0.66
C VAL A 43 8.78 -9.13 -1.03
N HIS A 44 9.53 -9.10 -2.14
CA HIS A 44 10.19 -7.90 -2.63
C HIS A 44 9.47 -7.35 -3.87
N GLY A 45 9.12 -6.07 -3.85
CA GLY A 45 8.45 -5.40 -4.96
C GLY A 45 7.59 -4.22 -4.49
N ASP A 46 6.79 -3.69 -5.41
CA ASP A 46 5.78 -2.69 -5.06
C ASP A 46 4.76 -3.29 -4.08
N ASN A 47 4.53 -2.60 -2.98
CA ASN A 47 3.71 -3.16 -1.89
C ASN A 47 2.22 -3.30 -2.23
N LEU A 48 1.65 -2.48 -3.14
CA LEU A 48 0.28 -2.70 -3.61
C LEU A 48 0.15 -4.01 -4.36
N HIS A 49 1.10 -4.32 -5.25
CA HIS A 49 1.13 -5.58 -5.98
C HIS A 49 1.41 -6.76 -5.04
N ALA A 50 2.34 -6.61 -4.09
CA ALA A 50 2.67 -7.63 -3.10
C ALA A 50 1.46 -7.97 -2.22
N LEU A 51 0.78 -6.96 -1.68
CA LEU A 51 -0.43 -7.16 -0.88
C LEU A 51 -1.53 -7.86 -1.68
N LYS A 52 -1.75 -7.44 -2.93
CA LYS A 52 -2.73 -8.08 -3.82
C LYS A 52 -2.39 -9.55 -4.10
N ALA A 53 -1.11 -9.87 -4.30
CA ALA A 53 -0.64 -11.23 -4.54
C ALA A 53 -0.83 -12.16 -3.31
N LEU A 54 -0.81 -11.60 -2.09
CA LEU A 54 -0.99 -12.37 -0.86
C LEU A 54 -2.46 -12.67 -0.54
N LEU A 55 -3.42 -11.90 -1.04
CA LEU A 55 -4.84 -12.06 -0.71
C LEU A 55 -5.38 -13.49 -0.93
N PRO A 56 -5.12 -14.19 -2.06
CA PRO A 56 -5.69 -15.50 -2.28
C PRO A 56 -5.36 -16.54 -1.20
N MET A 57 -4.21 -16.35 -0.53
CA MET A 57 -3.72 -17.29 0.48
C MET A 57 -3.98 -16.82 1.91
N TYR A 58 -3.95 -15.53 2.14
CA TYR A 58 -3.88 -14.96 3.49
C TYR A 58 -5.04 -14.04 3.86
N ALA A 59 -6.05 -13.83 3.00
CA ALA A 59 -7.21 -13.03 3.34
C ALA A 59 -7.87 -13.52 4.64
N GLY A 60 -8.04 -12.63 5.61
CA GLY A 60 -8.64 -12.92 6.91
C GLY A 60 -7.81 -13.83 7.82
N LYS A 61 -6.51 -14.00 7.57
CA LYS A 61 -5.65 -14.95 8.31
C LYS A 61 -4.47 -14.32 9.06
N VAL A 62 -4.21 -13.05 8.86
CA VAL A 62 -3.07 -12.37 9.50
C VAL A 62 -3.48 -11.87 10.88
N ASP A 63 -2.81 -12.34 11.92
CA ASP A 63 -3.13 -11.99 13.31
C ASP A 63 -2.56 -10.63 13.73
N CYS A 64 -1.42 -10.22 13.15
CA CYS A 64 -0.78 -8.95 13.47
C CYS A 64 -0.11 -8.35 12.23
N ILE A 65 -0.34 -7.07 12.00
CA ILE A 65 0.27 -6.30 10.93
C ILE A 65 1.08 -5.16 11.54
N PHE A 66 2.36 -5.09 11.19
CA PHE A 66 3.24 -3.98 11.52
C PHE A 66 3.72 -3.30 10.24
N ILE A 67 3.61 -1.98 10.18
CA ILE A 67 4.04 -1.18 9.03
C ILE A 67 4.97 -0.04 9.45
N ASP A 68 5.83 0.34 8.53
CA ASP A 68 6.74 1.49 8.66
C ASP A 68 6.62 2.39 7.42
N PRO A 69 5.53 3.17 7.30
CA PRO A 69 5.31 4.07 6.17
C PRO A 69 6.13 5.35 6.32
N PRO A 70 6.30 6.14 5.25
CA PRO A 70 6.81 7.50 5.40
C PRO A 70 5.88 8.28 6.35
N TYR A 71 6.48 8.92 7.38
CA TYR A 71 5.72 9.57 8.46
C TYR A 71 5.17 10.96 8.10
N ASN A 72 5.34 11.37 6.86
CA ASN A 72 4.80 12.63 6.34
C ASN A 72 5.29 13.89 7.06
N THR A 73 6.53 13.85 7.54
CA THR A 73 7.19 15.00 8.19
C THR A 73 7.59 16.08 7.20
N GLY A 74 7.63 15.75 5.91
CA GLY A 74 8.09 16.62 4.83
C GLY A 74 9.58 16.47 4.51
N ASN A 75 10.30 15.62 5.22
CA ASN A 75 11.73 15.41 5.06
C ASN A 75 12.10 14.09 4.35
N GLU A 76 11.13 13.22 4.12
CA GLU A 76 11.37 11.86 3.59
C GLU A 76 11.65 11.82 2.09
N GLY A 77 11.31 12.89 1.35
CA GLY A 77 11.57 12.96 -0.09
C GLY A 77 10.84 11.90 -0.93
N TRP A 78 9.78 11.30 -0.40
CA TRP A 78 9.01 10.31 -1.14
C TRP A 78 8.12 10.96 -2.20
N ALA A 79 7.79 10.21 -3.25
CA ALA A 79 6.89 10.63 -4.32
C ALA A 79 5.67 9.72 -4.40
N TYR A 80 4.50 10.31 -4.66
CA TYR A 80 3.29 9.56 -4.89
C TYR A 80 3.24 9.05 -6.35
N ASN A 81 3.25 7.76 -6.54
CA ASN A 81 3.28 7.14 -7.88
C ASN A 81 2.54 5.80 -7.92
N ASP A 82 1.27 5.79 -7.61
CA ASP A 82 0.46 4.57 -7.62
C ASP A 82 -0.34 4.37 -8.93
N ASN A 83 -0.04 5.10 -10.00
CA ASN A 83 -0.72 5.03 -11.30
C ASN A 83 -2.24 5.20 -11.22
N VAL A 84 -2.72 6.02 -10.30
CA VAL A 84 -4.14 6.36 -10.20
C VAL A 84 -4.55 7.22 -11.39
N ASN A 85 -5.54 6.78 -12.14
CA ASN A 85 -6.03 7.51 -13.32
C ASN A 85 -6.94 8.68 -12.92
N SER A 86 -6.34 9.79 -12.54
CA SER A 86 -7.02 11.02 -12.16
C SER A 86 -6.24 12.23 -12.65
N PRO A 87 -6.87 13.24 -13.28
CA PRO A 87 -6.21 14.48 -13.66
C PRO A 87 -5.56 15.18 -12.45
N MET A 88 -6.24 15.24 -11.32
CA MET A 88 -5.73 15.85 -10.10
C MET A 88 -4.50 15.11 -9.55
N ILE A 89 -4.53 13.77 -9.55
CA ILE A 89 -3.37 12.98 -9.12
C ILE A 89 -2.18 13.19 -10.05
N ARG A 90 -2.42 13.34 -11.36
CA ARG A 90 -1.34 13.67 -12.33
C ARG A 90 -0.71 15.02 -12.05
N GLU A 91 -1.51 16.05 -11.79
CA GLU A 91 -1.01 17.36 -11.38
C GLU A 91 -0.18 17.26 -10.10
N TRP A 92 -0.58 16.40 -9.16
CA TRP A 92 0.20 16.17 -7.94
C TRP A 92 1.54 15.46 -8.19
N LEU A 93 1.56 14.53 -9.18
CA LEU A 93 2.80 13.84 -9.55
C LEU A 93 3.85 14.79 -10.13
N ASP A 94 3.41 15.84 -10.82
CA ASP A 94 4.30 16.87 -11.37
C ASP A 94 4.96 17.74 -10.27
N ALA A 95 4.39 17.76 -9.07
CA ALA A 95 4.89 18.48 -7.91
C ALA A 95 5.79 17.57 -7.04
N ASN A 96 6.93 17.18 -7.54
CA ASN A 96 7.95 16.38 -6.82
C ASN A 96 9.10 17.23 -6.29
N PRO A 97 9.70 16.83 -5.14
CA PRO A 97 9.24 15.88 -4.12
C PRO A 97 8.17 16.47 -3.21
N ILE A 98 7.43 15.60 -2.50
CA ILE A 98 6.50 16.05 -1.45
C ILE A 98 7.32 16.58 -0.28
N GLY A 99 7.30 17.91 -0.10
CA GLY A 99 8.08 18.60 0.91
C GLY A 99 7.22 19.32 1.95
N LEU A 100 7.88 19.99 2.90
CA LEU A 100 7.21 20.76 3.96
C LEU A 100 6.29 21.86 3.44
N GLU A 101 6.63 22.46 2.29
CA GLU A 101 5.88 23.56 1.68
C GLU A 101 4.71 23.09 0.82
N ASP A 102 4.56 21.78 0.60
CA ASP A 102 3.43 21.22 -0.14
C ASP A 102 2.17 21.24 0.74
N GLY A 103 1.26 22.19 0.47
CA GLY A 103 0.00 22.32 1.19
C GLY A 103 -0.93 21.11 1.09
N LEU A 104 -0.69 20.19 0.13
CA LEU A 104 -1.47 18.97 -0.08
C LEU A 104 -0.74 17.70 0.38
N ARG A 105 0.39 17.84 1.07
CA ARG A 105 1.22 16.68 1.46
C ARG A 105 0.46 15.63 2.30
N HIS A 106 -0.43 16.10 3.19
CA HIS A 106 -1.23 15.21 4.04
C HIS A 106 -2.28 14.45 3.23
N ASP A 107 -2.91 15.14 2.28
CA ASP A 107 -3.87 14.52 1.35
C ASP A 107 -3.18 13.50 0.43
N LYS A 108 -2.01 13.83 -0.11
CA LYS A 108 -1.19 12.91 -0.92
C LYS A 108 -0.79 11.67 -0.12
N TRP A 109 -0.35 11.87 1.13
CA TRP A 109 -0.04 10.77 2.03
C TRP A 109 -1.26 9.88 2.30
N ALA A 110 -2.42 10.48 2.57
CA ALA A 110 -3.66 9.75 2.77
C ALA A 110 -4.09 8.99 1.50
N CYS A 111 -3.93 9.58 0.31
CA CYS A 111 -4.17 8.91 -0.96
C CYS A 111 -3.26 7.68 -1.15
N MET A 112 -1.98 7.78 -0.80
CA MET A 112 -1.02 6.68 -0.88
C MET A 112 -1.36 5.57 0.13
N MET A 113 -1.72 5.93 1.35
CA MET A 113 -2.01 4.95 2.41
C MET A 113 -3.36 4.25 2.22
N TRP A 114 -4.37 4.92 1.69
CA TRP A 114 -5.74 4.42 1.60
C TRP A 114 -5.86 3.04 0.93
N PRO A 115 -5.38 2.82 -0.30
CA PRO A 115 -5.49 1.50 -0.95
C PRO A 115 -4.66 0.43 -0.21
N ARG A 116 -3.55 0.80 0.41
CA ARG A 116 -2.72 -0.11 1.20
C ARG A 116 -3.45 -0.56 2.46
N LEU A 117 -4.04 0.38 3.19
CA LEU A 117 -4.84 0.07 4.39
C LEU A 117 -6.05 -0.81 4.05
N LYS A 118 -6.68 -0.61 2.89
CA LYS A 118 -7.78 -1.47 2.43
C LYS A 118 -7.30 -2.91 2.22
N LEU A 119 -6.20 -3.13 1.52
CA LEU A 119 -5.64 -4.46 1.28
C LEU A 119 -5.14 -5.12 2.58
N LEU A 120 -4.48 -4.34 3.45
CA LEU A 120 -4.03 -4.82 4.75
C LEU A 120 -5.22 -5.25 5.63
N HIS A 121 -6.32 -4.48 5.61
CA HIS A 121 -7.54 -4.84 6.32
C HIS A 121 -8.16 -6.13 5.80
N GLU A 122 -8.12 -6.39 4.48
CA GLU A 122 -8.59 -7.66 3.91
C GLU A 122 -7.73 -8.86 4.33
N LEU A 123 -6.43 -8.66 4.56
CA LEU A 123 -5.54 -9.70 5.07
C LEU A 123 -5.75 -9.99 6.56
N LEU A 124 -6.16 -8.98 7.33
CA LEU A 124 -6.28 -9.08 8.78
C LEU A 124 -7.39 -10.03 9.21
N ALA A 125 -7.09 -10.90 10.17
CA ALA A 125 -8.09 -11.74 10.82
C ALA A 125 -9.08 -10.89 11.63
N GLU A 126 -10.29 -11.40 11.87
CA GLU A 126 -11.33 -10.70 12.64
C GLU A 126 -10.85 -10.28 14.04
N THR A 127 -10.01 -11.10 14.66
CA THR A 127 -9.39 -10.84 15.96
C THR A 127 -7.99 -10.24 15.87
N GLY A 128 -7.54 -9.95 14.65
CA GLY A 128 -6.20 -9.43 14.40
C GLY A 128 -6.03 -7.98 14.85
N SER A 129 -4.77 -7.56 15.00
CA SER A 129 -4.38 -6.20 15.37
C SER A 129 -3.45 -5.56 14.34
N PHE A 130 -3.51 -4.22 14.34
CA PHE A 130 -2.75 -3.39 13.41
C PHE A 130 -1.87 -2.41 14.19
#